data_1539e842c101a30eb31c35fdaa2aa05d
#
_entry.id   1539e842c101a30eb31c35fdaa2aa05d
#
_cell.length_a   1.000
_cell.length_b   1.000
_cell.length_c   1.000
_cell.angle_alpha   90.00
_cell.angle_beta   90.00
_cell.angle_gamma   90.00
#
_symmetry.space_group_name_H-M   'P 1'
#
loop_
_entity.id
_entity.type
_entity.pdbx_description
1 polymer ?
#
loop_
_entity_poly.entity_id
_entity_poly.type
_entity_poly.pdbx_seq_one_letter_code
_entity_poly.pdbx_strand_id
1 'polypeptide(L)'
;VSRSGEGAHAWVFFSTSVAARDARRLGTALISFTCARTRQLKLTSYDRLFPSQDTLPKGGFGNLIALPLQKQPREQGRSVFVDDALQAFPDQWAYLASIEPMAPRDIEPTILRATGGSHPLDVTFVADEDSLEPWKPRSSSTQRLAGPMPESVAVTLANLVYAAKAQLPQPLANRLVRLAAFQNPEFYRAQAMRMPVWDKPRVIGCAENFPQHIGLPRGCLDAVQQLFRDQGIRCDLRDERSTGEPLVVTFVGTLRPDQQAAAKAMLKNDTGVLCAPTAFGKTVTAAAMIASRGVNTLVLVHRIELLRQWKERLQSLLSVGPDVVGTVGGGKAKPTGRIDVAVMQSLVGRGQRQGEVSALVENYGHVIVDECHHLSAFSFEAILKRAKAKYVLGLTATPVRRDGQQPIIFMQCGPVRHTAA
;
A
#
# COMPACT_ATOMS: atom_id res chain seq x y z
N VAL A 1 -8.92 27.55 10.38
CA VAL A 1 -8.41 26.63 11.41
C VAL A 1 -9.54 25.72 11.88
N SER A 2 -9.23 24.45 12.16
CA SER A 2 -10.22 23.48 12.64
C SER A 2 -10.70 23.81 14.07
N ARG A 3 -11.77 23.15 14.51
CA ARG A 3 -12.30 23.31 15.88
C ARG A 3 -11.29 22.84 16.94
N SER A 4 -10.48 21.83 16.67
CA SER A 4 -9.42 21.36 17.58
C SER A 4 -8.20 22.30 17.62
N GLY A 5 -7.99 23.10 16.59
CA GLY A 5 -6.79 23.90 16.39
C GLY A 5 -5.63 23.18 15.70
N GLU A 6 -5.72 21.86 15.50
CA GLU A 6 -4.62 21.03 14.97
C GLU A 6 -4.63 20.84 13.44
N GLY A 7 -5.65 21.40 12.77
CA GLY A 7 -5.81 21.30 11.33
C GLY A 7 -6.52 22.50 10.72
N ALA A 8 -6.74 22.47 9.43
CA ALA A 8 -7.46 23.49 8.69
C ALA A 8 -8.54 22.88 7.78
N HIS A 9 -9.55 23.67 7.46
CA HIS A 9 -10.60 23.33 6.50
C HIS A 9 -10.58 24.35 5.37
N ALA A 10 -10.53 23.89 4.12
CA ALA A 10 -10.83 24.72 2.98
C ALA A 10 -12.34 24.69 2.73
N TRP A 11 -12.96 25.87 2.62
CA TRP A 11 -14.40 26.05 2.40
C TRP A 11 -14.62 26.60 1.01
N VAL A 12 -15.49 25.95 0.24
CA VAL A 12 -15.98 26.44 -1.05
C VAL A 12 -17.46 26.79 -0.88
N PHE A 13 -17.81 28.05 -1.06
CA PHE A 13 -19.18 28.53 -0.99
C PHE A 13 -19.75 28.62 -2.39
N PHE A 14 -20.99 28.16 -2.56
CA PHE A 14 -21.70 28.22 -3.83
C PHE A 14 -22.83 29.27 -3.78
N SER A 15 -23.07 29.96 -4.89
CA SER A 15 -24.11 30.98 -4.99
C SER A 15 -25.53 30.41 -4.97
N THR A 16 -25.69 29.13 -5.33
CA THR A 16 -26.94 28.37 -5.27
C THR A 16 -26.68 26.92 -4.93
N SER A 17 -27.74 26.14 -4.74
CA SER A 17 -27.61 24.69 -4.47
C SER A 17 -26.88 23.96 -5.60
N VAL A 18 -25.93 23.11 -5.23
CA VAL A 18 -25.12 22.30 -6.12
C VAL A 18 -25.31 20.82 -5.76
N ALA A 19 -25.35 19.94 -6.76
CA ALA A 19 -25.39 18.52 -6.50
C ALA A 19 -24.14 18.05 -5.72
N ALA A 20 -24.33 17.19 -4.73
CA ALA A 20 -23.23 16.68 -3.91
C ALA A 20 -22.12 16.04 -4.74
N ARG A 21 -22.49 15.34 -5.81
CA ARG A 21 -21.57 14.76 -6.80
C ARG A 21 -20.64 15.81 -7.42
N ASP A 22 -21.18 16.97 -7.85
CA ASP A 22 -20.39 18.00 -8.53
C ASP A 22 -19.48 18.75 -7.55
N ALA A 23 -19.96 19.01 -6.33
CA ALA A 23 -19.14 19.55 -5.26
C ALA A 23 -17.96 18.60 -4.90
N ARG A 24 -18.19 17.29 -4.88
CA ARG A 24 -17.14 16.29 -4.67
C ARG A 24 -16.15 16.25 -5.82
N ARG A 25 -16.61 16.29 -7.08
CA ARG A 25 -15.74 16.32 -8.26
C ARG A 25 -14.81 17.53 -8.22
N LEU A 26 -15.36 18.71 -7.90
CA LEU A 26 -14.59 19.94 -7.74
C LEU A 26 -13.53 19.79 -6.65
N GLY A 27 -13.92 19.37 -5.44
CA GLY A 27 -12.99 19.19 -4.33
C GLY A 27 -11.87 18.19 -4.64
N THR A 28 -12.21 17.08 -5.27
CA THR A 28 -11.22 16.07 -5.71
C THR A 28 -10.25 16.64 -6.76
N ALA A 29 -10.75 17.43 -7.71
CA ALA A 29 -9.93 18.09 -8.72
C ALA A 29 -8.94 19.08 -8.09
N LEU A 30 -9.41 19.92 -7.17
CA LEU A 30 -8.58 20.88 -6.44
C LEU A 30 -7.49 20.21 -5.62
N ILE A 31 -7.84 19.14 -4.89
CA ILE A 31 -6.85 18.35 -4.12
C ILE A 31 -5.82 17.74 -5.07
N SER A 32 -6.25 17.12 -6.15
CA SER A 32 -5.34 16.50 -7.14
C SER A 32 -4.41 17.53 -7.78
N PHE A 33 -4.93 18.71 -8.11
CA PHE A 33 -4.17 19.83 -8.65
C PHE A 33 -3.11 20.33 -7.65
N THR A 34 -3.47 20.45 -6.37
CA THR A 34 -2.57 20.89 -5.31
C THR A 34 -1.50 19.83 -5.05
N CYS A 35 -1.87 18.56 -4.93
CA CYS A 35 -0.92 17.46 -4.76
C CYS A 35 0.06 17.33 -5.93
N ALA A 36 -0.35 17.69 -7.16
CA ALA A 36 0.52 17.68 -8.32
C ALA A 36 1.59 18.79 -8.29
N ARG A 37 1.38 19.85 -7.53
CA ARG A 37 2.25 21.04 -7.49
C ARG A 37 3.04 21.20 -6.21
N THR A 38 2.59 20.60 -5.10
CA THR A 38 3.17 20.82 -3.78
C THR A 38 3.81 19.54 -3.26
N ARG A 39 5.12 19.56 -3.01
CA ARG A 39 5.87 18.42 -2.42
C ARG A 39 5.51 18.18 -0.94
N GLN A 40 4.84 19.12 -0.29
CA GLN A 40 4.56 19.11 1.15
C GLN A 40 3.29 18.33 1.50
N LEU A 41 2.35 18.15 0.58
CA LEU A 41 1.12 17.40 0.83
C LEU A 41 1.39 15.89 0.82
N LYS A 42 1.37 15.31 2.01
CA LYS A 42 1.31 13.86 2.18
C LYS A 42 -0.14 13.42 2.05
N LEU A 43 -0.40 12.21 1.55
CA LEU A 43 -1.75 11.60 1.57
C LEU A 43 -2.34 11.57 3.00
N THR A 44 -1.49 11.50 4.02
CA THR A 44 -1.86 11.59 5.44
C THR A 44 -2.30 12.99 5.88
N SER A 45 -1.99 14.03 5.12
CA SER A 45 -2.42 15.43 5.41
C SER A 45 -3.87 15.68 4.97
N TYR A 46 -4.46 14.77 4.18
CA TYR A 46 -5.83 14.83 3.72
C TYR A 46 -6.70 13.93 4.59
N ASP A 47 -7.51 14.55 5.46
CA ASP A 47 -8.40 13.81 6.36
C ASP A 47 -9.72 13.45 5.64
N ARG A 48 -10.47 14.42 5.15
CA ARG A 48 -11.77 14.16 4.51
C ARG A 48 -12.28 15.30 3.63
N LEU A 49 -13.16 14.93 2.68
CA LEU A 49 -13.89 15.85 1.81
C LEU A 49 -15.40 15.73 2.09
N PHE A 50 -16.06 16.88 2.24
CA PHE A 50 -17.51 16.96 2.33
C PHE A 50 -18.09 17.68 1.12
N PRO A 51 -19.23 17.20 0.60
CA PRO A 51 -19.99 16.02 0.99
C PRO A 51 -19.21 14.73 0.70
N SER A 52 -19.37 13.70 1.53
CA SER A 52 -18.66 12.42 1.37
C SER A 52 -19.43 11.42 0.52
N GLN A 53 -20.66 11.72 0.14
CA GLN A 53 -21.58 10.86 -0.62
C GLN A 53 -22.36 11.67 -1.63
N ASP A 54 -22.77 11.07 -2.74
CA ASP A 54 -23.48 11.75 -3.84
C ASP A 54 -24.98 11.85 -3.59
N THR A 55 -25.53 10.90 -2.82
CA THR A 55 -26.96 10.82 -2.53
C THR A 55 -27.22 10.73 -1.03
N LEU A 56 -28.35 11.32 -0.60
CA LEU A 56 -28.84 11.18 0.77
C LEU A 56 -29.73 9.95 0.86
N PRO A 57 -29.47 9.00 1.78
CA PRO A 57 -30.38 7.88 2.01
C PRO A 57 -31.76 8.36 2.49
N LYS A 58 -32.84 7.76 2.01
CA LYS A 58 -34.20 8.08 2.48
C LYS A 58 -34.28 7.94 4.02
N GLY A 59 -34.65 9.03 4.70
CA GLY A 59 -34.81 9.07 6.16
C GLY A 59 -33.51 9.21 6.95
N GLY A 60 -32.37 9.43 6.30
CA GLY A 60 -31.07 9.68 6.95
C GLY A 60 -30.71 11.15 7.00
N PHE A 61 -29.95 11.54 8.02
CA PHE A 61 -29.24 12.83 8.02
C PHE A 61 -28.00 12.69 7.13
N GLY A 62 -27.70 13.74 6.35
CA GLY A 62 -26.44 13.84 5.62
C GLY A 62 -25.22 13.94 6.56
N ASN A 63 -24.06 14.16 5.97
CA ASN A 63 -22.87 14.41 6.78
C ASN A 63 -23.04 15.70 7.59
N LEU A 64 -22.91 15.57 8.92
CA LEU A 64 -22.87 16.73 9.79
C LEU A 64 -21.49 17.38 9.69
N ILE A 65 -21.47 18.66 9.34
CA ILE A 65 -20.24 19.46 9.26
C ILE A 65 -20.31 20.51 10.38
N ALA A 66 -19.25 20.61 11.17
CA ALA A 66 -19.11 21.69 12.13
C ALA A 66 -18.85 23.00 11.36
N LEU A 67 -19.78 23.93 11.43
CA LEU A 67 -19.65 25.24 10.77
C LEU A 67 -18.47 26.03 11.36
N PRO A 68 -17.83 26.90 10.57
CA PRO A 68 -16.82 27.82 11.08
C PRO A 68 -17.42 28.84 12.04
N LEU A 69 -16.58 29.58 12.75
CA LEU A 69 -16.93 30.67 13.67
C LEU A 69 -17.80 30.28 14.86
N GLN A 70 -17.76 28.99 15.30
CA GLN A 70 -18.44 28.56 16.52
C GLN A 70 -17.94 29.36 17.74
N LYS A 71 -18.86 29.82 18.61
CA LYS A 71 -18.56 30.76 19.68
C LYS A 71 -17.39 30.35 20.57
N GLN A 72 -17.48 29.20 21.23
CA GLN A 72 -16.44 28.77 22.18
C GLN A 72 -15.07 28.53 21.52
N PRO A 73 -14.94 27.78 20.39
CA PRO A 73 -13.65 27.61 19.72
C PRO A 73 -13.09 28.94 19.20
N ARG A 74 -13.93 29.85 18.72
CA ARG A 74 -13.51 31.18 18.22
C ARG A 74 -12.90 32.05 19.33
N GLU A 75 -13.46 32.03 20.52
CA GLU A 75 -12.91 32.74 21.70
C GLU A 75 -11.49 32.23 22.07
N GLN A 76 -11.13 31.02 21.61
CA GLN A 76 -9.80 30.43 21.78
C GLN A 76 -8.91 30.56 20.54
N GLY A 77 -9.29 31.41 19.56
CA GLY A 77 -8.57 31.55 18.30
C GLY A 77 -8.68 30.35 17.35
N ARG A 78 -9.63 29.44 17.60
CA ARG A 78 -9.92 28.26 16.76
C ARG A 78 -11.19 28.46 15.97
N SER A 79 -11.44 27.63 14.94
CA SER A 79 -12.61 27.76 14.08
C SER A 79 -12.73 29.13 13.40
N VAL A 80 -11.60 29.79 13.14
CA VAL A 80 -11.47 31.11 12.51
C VAL A 80 -10.93 30.98 11.09
N PHE A 81 -11.26 31.94 10.23
CA PHE A 81 -10.63 32.13 8.94
C PHE A 81 -9.26 32.76 9.11
N VAL A 82 -8.31 32.31 8.31
CA VAL A 82 -6.91 32.75 8.33
C VAL A 82 -6.45 33.10 6.92
N ASP A 83 -5.44 33.94 6.83
CA ASP A 83 -4.75 34.29 5.61
C ASP A 83 -3.71 33.21 5.18
N ASP A 84 -2.97 33.49 4.11
CA ASP A 84 -1.93 32.61 3.58
C ASP A 84 -0.74 32.43 4.54
N ALA A 85 -0.56 33.35 5.49
CA ALA A 85 0.43 33.24 6.57
C ALA A 85 -0.13 32.55 7.84
N LEU A 86 -1.33 31.98 7.74
CA LEU A 86 -2.09 31.34 8.85
C LEU A 86 -2.42 32.29 10.00
N GLN A 87 -2.48 33.61 9.74
CA GLN A 87 -2.90 34.60 10.70
C GLN A 87 -4.41 34.81 10.62
N ALA A 88 -5.08 34.89 11.76
CA ALA A 88 -6.51 35.11 11.83
C ALA A 88 -6.87 36.50 11.29
N PHE A 89 -7.89 36.60 10.44
CA PHE A 89 -8.43 37.90 10.01
C PHE A 89 -8.95 38.67 11.22
N PRO A 90 -8.68 39.99 11.32
CA PRO A 90 -9.13 40.80 12.45
C PRO A 90 -10.65 40.81 12.62
N ASP A 91 -11.37 40.95 11.51
CA ASP A 91 -12.84 40.87 11.48
C ASP A 91 -13.27 39.65 10.65
N GLN A 92 -13.63 38.60 11.35
CA GLN A 92 -14.04 37.32 10.77
C GLN A 92 -15.36 37.42 10.00
N TRP A 93 -16.25 38.29 10.41
CA TRP A 93 -17.56 38.45 9.78
C TRP A 93 -17.47 39.31 8.51
N ALA A 94 -16.66 40.37 8.55
CA ALA A 94 -16.37 41.17 7.37
C ALA A 94 -15.68 40.29 6.29
N TYR A 95 -14.72 39.46 6.69
CA TYR A 95 -14.07 38.49 5.79
C TYR A 95 -15.10 37.52 5.18
N LEU A 96 -15.94 36.88 6.01
CA LEU A 96 -16.96 35.95 5.53
C LEU A 96 -17.93 36.63 4.53
N ALA A 97 -18.32 37.90 4.82
CA ALA A 97 -19.18 38.66 3.95
C ALA A 97 -18.52 39.08 2.61
N SER A 98 -17.18 39.14 2.57
CA SER A 98 -16.42 39.48 1.37
C SER A 98 -16.17 38.31 0.43
N ILE A 99 -16.47 37.06 0.85
CA ILE A 99 -16.24 35.87 0.04
C ILE A 99 -17.25 35.85 -1.12
N GLU A 100 -16.76 35.84 -2.35
CA GLU A 100 -17.57 35.64 -3.54
C GLU A 100 -17.92 34.16 -3.73
N PRO A 101 -19.22 33.80 -3.67
CA PRO A 101 -19.61 32.40 -3.88
C PRO A 101 -19.41 31.96 -5.34
N MET A 102 -18.90 30.75 -5.54
CA MET A 102 -18.75 30.15 -6.87
C MET A 102 -20.12 29.89 -7.52
N ALA A 103 -20.31 30.32 -8.76
CA ALA A 103 -21.51 29.95 -9.51
C ALA A 103 -21.41 28.48 -9.99
N PRO A 104 -22.54 27.74 -10.03
CA PRO A 104 -22.53 26.33 -10.49
C PRO A 104 -21.94 26.13 -11.89
N ARG A 105 -22.13 27.13 -12.79
CA ARG A 105 -21.56 27.11 -14.14
C ARG A 105 -20.04 27.11 -14.19
N ASP A 106 -19.38 27.57 -13.12
CA ASP A 106 -17.91 27.67 -13.05
C ASP A 106 -17.25 26.39 -12.52
N ILE A 107 -18.05 25.43 -12.05
CA ILE A 107 -17.54 24.15 -11.50
C ILE A 107 -16.82 23.35 -12.57
N GLU A 108 -17.47 23.05 -13.70
CA GLU A 108 -16.89 22.23 -14.77
C GLU A 108 -15.66 22.89 -15.40
N PRO A 109 -15.65 24.20 -15.76
CA PRO A 109 -14.43 24.87 -16.23
C PRO A 109 -13.28 24.83 -15.23
N THR A 110 -13.58 24.90 -13.92
CA THR A 110 -12.55 24.82 -12.87
C THR A 110 -11.99 23.42 -12.76
N ILE A 111 -12.82 22.38 -12.83
CA ILE A 111 -12.40 20.99 -12.88
C ILE A 111 -11.49 20.76 -14.09
N LEU A 112 -11.90 21.18 -15.28
CA LEU A 112 -11.10 21.02 -16.51
C LEU A 112 -9.74 21.72 -16.42
N ARG A 113 -9.68 22.93 -15.87
CA ARG A 113 -8.40 23.63 -15.63
C ARG A 113 -7.52 22.90 -14.62
N ALA A 114 -8.10 22.41 -13.53
CA ALA A 114 -7.36 21.70 -12.48
C ALA A 114 -6.83 20.35 -12.96
N THR A 115 -7.49 19.71 -13.90
CA THR A 115 -7.17 18.35 -14.39
C THR A 115 -6.45 18.35 -15.74
N GLY A 116 -6.24 19.52 -16.35
CA GLY A 116 -5.63 19.64 -17.68
C GLY A 116 -6.46 18.96 -18.78
N GLY A 117 -7.79 18.95 -18.64
CA GLY A 117 -8.71 18.28 -19.56
C GLY A 117 -8.87 16.77 -19.31
N SER A 118 -8.15 16.24 -18.34
CA SER A 118 -8.28 14.84 -17.91
C SER A 118 -9.38 14.69 -16.86
N HIS A 119 -10.07 13.55 -16.86
CA HIS A 119 -11.15 13.34 -15.87
C HIS A 119 -10.55 13.32 -14.45
N PRO A 120 -11.14 14.04 -13.45
CA PRO A 120 -10.62 14.06 -12.07
C PRO A 120 -10.57 12.68 -11.41
N LEU A 121 -11.25 11.70 -11.97
CA LEU A 121 -11.33 10.31 -11.54
C LEU A 121 -10.13 9.44 -11.93
N ASP A 122 -9.06 10.00 -12.50
CA ASP A 122 -7.78 9.31 -12.56
C ASP A 122 -7.12 9.09 -11.19
N VAL A 123 -7.70 9.68 -10.15
CA VAL A 123 -7.57 9.13 -8.80
C VAL A 123 -8.50 7.93 -8.74
N THR A 124 -7.99 6.75 -8.97
CA THR A 124 -8.69 5.43 -8.92
C THR A 124 -9.36 5.14 -7.54
N PHE A 125 -9.72 6.17 -6.81
CA PHE A 125 -10.25 6.12 -5.44
C PHE A 125 -11.74 6.46 -5.38
N VAL A 126 -12.35 6.81 -6.49
CA VAL A 126 -13.78 7.09 -6.53
C VAL A 126 -14.43 6.13 -7.50
N ALA A 127 -15.04 5.15 -6.89
CA ALA A 127 -16.23 4.45 -7.29
C ALA A 127 -16.27 3.77 -8.66
N ASP A 128 -16.04 2.47 -8.66
CA ASP A 128 -16.69 1.53 -9.59
C ASP A 128 -18.23 1.64 -9.53
N GLU A 129 -18.77 2.25 -8.47
CA GLU A 129 -20.21 2.41 -8.22
C GLU A 129 -20.87 3.48 -9.10
N ASP A 130 -20.11 4.47 -9.60
CA ASP A 130 -20.63 5.58 -10.42
C ASP A 130 -20.41 5.39 -11.93
N SER A 131 -19.96 4.23 -12.38
CA SER A 131 -19.80 3.95 -13.81
C SER A 131 -21.16 3.74 -14.46
N LEU A 132 -21.50 4.60 -15.42
CA LEU A 132 -22.71 4.42 -16.25
C LEU A 132 -22.67 3.14 -17.10
N GLU A 133 -21.49 2.55 -17.28
CA GLU A 133 -21.26 1.35 -18.08
C GLU A 133 -20.26 0.40 -17.37
N PRO A 134 -20.65 -0.21 -16.23
CA PRO A 134 -19.74 -1.03 -15.42
C PRO A 134 -19.27 -2.32 -16.13
N TRP A 135 -19.93 -2.71 -17.22
CA TRP A 135 -19.57 -3.86 -18.04
C TRP A 135 -18.50 -3.59 -19.11
N LYS A 136 -18.12 -2.32 -19.33
CA LYS A 136 -17.03 -2.00 -20.24
C LYS A 136 -15.71 -2.08 -19.49
N PRO A 137 -14.75 -2.94 -19.93
CA PRO A 137 -13.41 -2.91 -19.36
C PRO A 137 -12.85 -1.50 -19.57
N ARG A 138 -12.49 -0.82 -18.49
CA ARG A 138 -11.75 0.45 -18.58
C ARG A 138 -10.45 0.14 -19.30
N SER A 139 -10.27 0.71 -20.48
CA SER A 139 -8.95 0.79 -21.04
C SER A 139 -8.11 1.52 -19.99
N SER A 140 -7.07 0.87 -19.48
CA SER A 140 -6.01 1.55 -18.78
C SER A 140 -5.41 2.52 -19.81
N SER A 141 -6.01 3.73 -19.91
CA SER A 141 -5.43 4.76 -20.73
C SER A 141 -4.06 5.01 -20.12
N THR A 142 -3.04 4.63 -20.88
CA THR A 142 -1.64 5.00 -20.65
C THR A 142 -1.55 6.51 -20.83
N GLN A 143 -2.12 7.22 -19.87
CA GLN A 143 -2.20 8.67 -19.92
C GLN A 143 -0.81 9.20 -19.69
N ARG A 144 -0.22 9.80 -20.74
CA ARG A 144 1.06 10.48 -20.62
C ARG A 144 0.92 11.58 -19.57
N LEU A 145 1.83 11.56 -18.61
CA LEU A 145 1.90 12.58 -17.58
C LEU A 145 2.27 13.93 -18.21
N ALA A 146 1.65 15.00 -17.72
CA ALA A 146 1.91 16.34 -18.20
C ALA A 146 3.28 16.85 -17.73
N GLY A 147 3.99 17.56 -18.62
CA GLY A 147 5.27 18.19 -18.36
C GLY A 147 6.48 17.39 -18.85
N PRO A 148 7.69 17.96 -18.72
CA PRO A 148 8.92 17.30 -19.13
C PRO A 148 9.20 16.08 -18.25
N MET A 149 9.47 14.92 -18.87
CA MET A 149 9.86 13.70 -18.21
C MET A 149 11.38 13.51 -18.30
N PRO A 150 12.03 12.92 -17.29
CA PRO A 150 13.46 12.61 -17.35
C PRO A 150 13.71 11.49 -18.36
N GLU A 151 14.90 11.46 -18.96
CA GLU A 151 15.32 10.37 -19.83
C GLU A 151 15.50 9.06 -19.07
N SER A 152 15.99 9.14 -17.83
CA SER A 152 16.15 7.99 -16.95
C SER A 152 15.89 8.33 -15.50
N VAL A 153 15.57 7.31 -14.72
CA VAL A 153 15.43 7.39 -13.27
C VAL A 153 16.22 6.27 -12.62
N ALA A 154 17.09 6.64 -11.67
CA ALA A 154 17.81 5.67 -10.87
C ALA A 154 16.88 5.00 -9.85
N VAL A 155 16.86 3.66 -9.87
CA VAL A 155 16.07 2.83 -8.98
C VAL A 155 16.98 1.83 -8.28
N THR A 156 17.00 1.87 -6.95
CA THR A 156 17.74 0.89 -6.14
C THR A 156 16.77 -0.14 -5.56
N LEU A 157 17.07 -1.42 -5.81
CA LEU A 157 16.37 -2.53 -5.17
C LEU A 157 17.11 -2.93 -3.90
N ALA A 158 16.42 -2.91 -2.78
CA ALA A 158 16.90 -3.43 -1.51
C ALA A 158 15.73 -4.09 -0.75
N ASN A 159 15.50 -3.72 0.50
CA ASN A 159 14.28 -4.09 1.22
C ASN A 159 13.00 -3.47 0.62
N LEU A 160 13.14 -2.33 -0.06
CA LEU A 160 12.11 -1.65 -0.85
C LEU A 160 12.65 -1.37 -2.26
N VAL A 161 11.80 -0.80 -3.12
CA VAL A 161 12.15 -0.23 -4.42
C VAL A 161 12.31 1.28 -4.22
N TYR A 162 13.52 1.79 -4.28
CA TYR A 162 13.85 3.18 -4.02
C TYR A 162 14.03 3.96 -5.32
N ALA A 163 13.17 4.93 -5.59
CA ALA A 163 13.30 5.85 -6.72
C ALA A 163 13.88 7.19 -6.24
N ALA A 164 14.94 7.67 -6.90
CA ALA A 164 15.63 8.91 -6.53
C ALA A 164 14.77 10.15 -6.83
N LYS A 165 14.48 10.98 -5.82
CA LYS A 165 13.59 12.15 -5.93
C LYS A 165 14.13 13.27 -6.81
N ALA A 166 15.44 13.44 -6.86
CA ALA A 166 16.07 14.52 -7.63
C ALA A 166 15.71 14.45 -9.13
N GLN A 167 15.41 13.26 -9.63
CA GLN A 167 15.07 13.01 -11.03
C GLN A 167 13.56 12.94 -11.29
N LEU A 168 12.72 13.05 -10.24
CA LEU A 168 11.28 12.84 -10.35
C LEU A 168 10.52 14.17 -10.42
N PRO A 169 9.90 14.50 -11.58
CA PRO A 169 8.87 15.53 -11.62
C PRO A 169 7.73 15.17 -10.69
N GLN A 170 7.06 16.18 -10.13
CA GLN A 170 6.01 15.97 -9.14
C GLN A 170 4.87 15.04 -9.62
N PRO A 171 4.38 15.14 -10.89
CA PRO A 171 3.37 14.22 -11.40
C PRO A 171 3.81 12.75 -11.38
N LEU A 172 5.07 12.48 -11.74
CA LEU A 172 5.64 11.14 -11.73
C LEU A 172 5.82 10.63 -10.29
N ALA A 173 6.32 11.46 -9.37
CA ALA A 173 6.45 11.13 -7.96
C ALA A 173 5.09 10.76 -7.34
N ASN A 174 4.05 11.54 -7.63
CA ASN A 174 2.69 11.25 -7.17
C ASN A 174 2.16 9.94 -7.75
N ARG A 175 2.44 9.65 -9.02
CA ARG A 175 2.02 8.40 -9.65
C ARG A 175 2.73 7.20 -9.04
N LEU A 176 4.02 7.31 -8.73
CA LEU A 176 4.78 6.27 -8.02
C LEU A 176 4.16 5.95 -6.65
N VAL A 177 3.90 6.98 -5.82
CA VAL A 177 3.28 6.78 -4.50
C VAL A 177 1.93 6.06 -4.62
N ARG A 178 1.15 6.36 -5.66
CA ARG A 178 -0.15 5.71 -5.91
C ARG A 178 -0.03 4.22 -6.26
N LEU A 179 1.07 3.76 -6.85
CA LEU A 179 1.29 2.33 -7.10
C LEU A 179 1.32 1.51 -5.80
N ALA A 180 1.69 2.13 -4.70
CA ALA A 180 1.73 1.51 -3.38
C ALA A 180 0.58 1.97 -2.47
N ALA A 181 -0.58 2.26 -3.04
CA ALA A 181 -1.75 2.70 -2.29
C ALA A 181 -3.02 1.99 -2.78
N PHE A 182 -3.96 1.76 -1.87
CA PHE A 182 -5.25 1.15 -2.20
C PHE A 182 -6.37 1.67 -1.29
N GLN A 183 -7.62 1.48 -1.71
CA GLN A 183 -8.79 1.85 -0.93
C GLN A 183 -8.85 1.04 0.36
N ASN A 184 -9.16 1.71 1.48
CA ASN A 184 -9.33 1.04 2.76
C ASN A 184 -10.72 0.37 2.85
N PRO A 185 -10.81 -0.97 2.79
CA PRO A 185 -12.10 -1.64 2.80
C PRO A 185 -12.89 -1.43 4.09
N GLU A 186 -12.19 -1.20 5.21
CA GLU A 186 -12.84 -0.93 6.51
C GLU A 186 -13.55 0.42 6.52
N PHE A 187 -12.94 1.43 5.88
CA PHE A 187 -13.57 2.74 5.72
C PHE A 187 -14.88 2.59 4.95
N TYR A 188 -14.84 1.97 3.78
CA TYR A 188 -16.03 1.86 2.91
C TYR A 188 -17.10 0.95 3.52
N ARG A 189 -16.70 -0.12 4.22
CA ARG A 189 -17.64 -0.98 4.96
C ARG A 189 -18.33 -0.21 6.09
N ALA A 190 -17.58 0.52 6.91
CA ALA A 190 -18.13 1.35 7.98
C ALA A 190 -19.05 2.44 7.41
N GLN A 191 -18.66 3.08 6.31
CA GLN A 191 -19.47 4.07 5.61
C GLN A 191 -20.79 3.46 5.10
N ALA A 192 -20.76 2.29 4.47
CA ALA A 192 -21.95 1.58 4.00
C ALA A 192 -22.88 1.20 5.15
N MET A 193 -22.32 0.81 6.31
CA MET A 193 -23.05 0.50 7.53
C MET A 193 -23.47 1.74 8.34
N ARG A 194 -23.17 2.97 7.85
CA ARG A 194 -23.40 4.24 8.54
C ARG A 194 -22.72 4.34 9.92
N MET A 195 -21.61 3.63 10.10
CA MET A 195 -20.79 3.68 11.29
C MET A 195 -19.80 4.86 11.23
N PRO A 196 -19.29 5.34 12.36
CA PRO A 196 -18.25 6.36 12.39
C PRO A 196 -17.01 5.94 11.58
N VAL A 197 -16.48 6.86 10.79
CA VAL A 197 -15.29 6.63 9.93
C VAL A 197 -14.14 7.60 10.22
N TRP A 198 -14.26 8.39 11.26
CA TRP A 198 -13.31 9.45 11.62
C TRP A 198 -11.92 8.92 11.97
N ASP A 199 -11.82 7.68 12.45
CA ASP A 199 -10.59 6.97 12.83
C ASP A 199 -10.01 6.11 11.68
N LYS A 200 -10.67 6.07 10.52
CA LYS A 200 -10.29 5.21 9.40
C LYS A 200 -9.87 6.03 8.18
N PRO A 201 -8.59 5.94 7.74
CA PRO A 201 -8.19 6.58 6.51
C PRO A 201 -8.91 5.95 5.31
N ARG A 202 -9.28 6.76 4.32
CA ARG A 202 -9.91 6.25 3.06
C ARG A 202 -8.97 5.40 2.24
N VAL A 203 -7.68 5.73 2.29
CA VAL A 203 -6.62 5.13 1.49
C VAL A 203 -5.53 4.64 2.41
N ILE A 204 -5.11 3.41 2.20
CA ILE A 204 -3.93 2.85 2.84
C ILE A 204 -2.76 3.05 1.89
N GLY A 205 -1.76 3.82 2.32
CA GLY A 205 -0.52 4.03 1.59
C GLY A 205 0.60 3.20 2.20
N CYS A 206 1.27 2.39 1.38
CA CYS A 206 2.41 1.56 1.77
C CYS A 206 3.75 2.13 1.29
N ALA A 207 3.74 3.25 0.55
CA ALA A 207 4.95 3.96 0.15
C ALA A 207 5.57 4.71 1.32
N GLU A 208 6.89 4.77 1.36
CA GLU A 208 7.67 5.51 2.36
C GLU A 208 8.37 6.71 1.71
N ASN A 209 8.39 7.81 2.44
CA ASN A 209 8.94 9.07 1.96
C ASN A 209 10.24 9.39 2.69
N PHE A 210 11.37 9.03 2.08
CA PHE A 210 12.72 9.38 2.58
C PHE A 210 13.15 10.75 2.08
N PRO A 211 14.15 11.40 2.68
CA PRO A 211 14.62 12.72 2.25
C PRO A 211 14.96 12.79 0.75
N GLN A 212 15.68 11.79 0.22
CA GLN A 212 16.15 11.77 -1.17
C GLN A 212 15.48 10.70 -2.04
N HIS A 213 14.62 9.82 -1.50
CA HIS A 213 14.02 8.72 -2.22
C HIS A 213 12.54 8.56 -1.90
N ILE A 214 11.80 7.98 -2.82
CA ILE A 214 10.50 7.37 -2.57
C ILE A 214 10.72 5.87 -2.50
N GLY A 215 10.40 5.26 -1.37
CA GLY A 215 10.45 3.81 -1.17
C GLY A 215 9.09 3.19 -1.44
N LEU A 216 9.01 2.22 -2.33
CA LEU A 216 7.81 1.43 -2.58
C LEU A 216 8.04 -0.02 -2.14
N PRO A 217 7.01 -0.75 -1.70
CA PRO A 217 7.14 -2.16 -1.44
C PRO A 217 7.69 -2.92 -2.65
N ARG A 218 8.49 -3.96 -2.41
CA ARG A 218 9.20 -4.72 -3.45
C ARG A 218 8.31 -5.30 -4.56
N GLY A 219 7.07 -5.66 -4.22
CA GLY A 219 6.10 -6.19 -5.17
C GLY A 219 5.59 -5.16 -6.17
N CYS A 220 5.85 -3.88 -5.95
CA CYS A 220 5.52 -2.81 -6.90
C CYS A 220 6.52 -2.69 -8.05
N LEU A 221 7.63 -3.44 -8.07
CA LEU A 221 8.68 -3.30 -9.07
C LEU A 221 8.16 -3.41 -10.51
N ASP A 222 7.36 -4.43 -10.79
CA ASP A 222 6.79 -4.65 -12.15
C ASP A 222 5.94 -3.42 -12.57
N ALA A 223 5.15 -2.88 -11.65
CA ALA A 223 4.31 -1.71 -11.89
C ALA A 223 5.14 -0.43 -12.07
N VAL A 224 6.24 -0.26 -11.32
CA VAL A 224 7.19 0.84 -11.48
C VAL A 224 7.85 0.79 -12.85
N GLN A 225 8.35 -0.37 -13.25
CA GLN A 225 8.97 -0.55 -14.56
C GLN A 225 7.97 -0.34 -15.69
N GLN A 226 6.72 -0.80 -15.52
CA GLN A 226 5.68 -0.56 -16.50
C GLN A 226 5.34 0.93 -16.61
N LEU A 227 5.18 1.64 -15.49
CA LEU A 227 4.95 3.08 -15.47
C LEU A 227 6.07 3.82 -16.22
N PHE A 228 7.33 3.48 -16.00
CA PHE A 228 8.45 4.13 -16.68
C PHE A 228 8.44 3.84 -18.18
N ARG A 229 8.20 2.59 -18.59
CA ARG A 229 8.05 2.25 -20.02
C ARG A 229 6.94 3.05 -20.68
N ASP A 230 5.78 3.17 -20.04
CA ASP A 230 4.62 3.90 -20.55
C ASP A 230 4.90 5.40 -20.72
N GLN A 231 5.80 5.95 -19.92
CA GLN A 231 6.24 7.35 -19.99
C GLN A 231 7.49 7.55 -20.86
N GLY A 232 8.07 6.49 -21.42
CA GLY A 232 9.31 6.57 -22.22
C GLY A 232 10.56 6.81 -21.38
N ILE A 233 10.54 6.46 -20.09
CA ILE A 233 11.63 6.69 -19.14
C ILE A 233 12.47 5.41 -19.02
N ARG A 234 13.80 5.53 -19.11
CA ARG A 234 14.71 4.42 -18.84
C ARG A 234 14.82 4.20 -17.32
N CYS A 235 14.66 2.95 -16.88
CA CYS A 235 14.86 2.56 -15.50
C CYS A 235 16.30 2.07 -15.28
N ASP A 236 17.13 2.90 -14.62
CA ASP A 236 18.51 2.55 -14.28
C ASP A 236 18.50 1.78 -12.94
N LEU A 237 18.46 0.45 -13.05
CA LEU A 237 18.23 -0.45 -11.92
C LEU A 237 19.56 -0.87 -11.28
N ARG A 238 19.69 -0.66 -9.96
CA ARG A 238 20.76 -1.15 -9.12
C ARG A 238 20.21 -2.15 -8.10
N ASP A 239 20.74 -3.38 -8.10
CA ASP A 239 20.30 -4.43 -7.19
C ASP A 239 21.24 -4.53 -5.98
N GLU A 240 20.76 -4.16 -4.81
CA GLU A 240 21.45 -4.24 -3.51
C GLU A 240 20.74 -5.21 -2.53
N ARG A 241 19.92 -6.10 -3.05
CA ARG A 241 19.26 -7.12 -2.24
C ARG A 241 20.27 -8.17 -1.78
N SER A 242 20.02 -8.74 -0.60
CA SER A 242 20.84 -9.84 -0.09
C SER A 242 20.61 -11.11 -0.90
N THR A 243 21.65 -11.63 -1.50
CA THR A 243 21.63 -12.96 -2.13
C THR A 243 21.68 -14.10 -1.12
N GLY A 244 21.96 -13.77 0.15
CA GLY A 244 22.09 -14.74 1.24
C GLY A 244 23.36 -15.54 1.21
N GLU A 245 23.49 -16.42 2.20
CA GLU A 245 24.59 -17.37 2.31
C GLU A 245 24.29 -18.64 1.51
N PRO A 246 25.29 -19.23 0.84
CA PRO A 246 25.12 -20.48 0.12
C PRO A 246 24.61 -21.61 1.03
N LEU A 247 23.63 -22.33 0.55
CA LEU A 247 23.04 -23.49 1.23
C LEU A 247 23.04 -24.69 0.30
N VAL A 248 23.81 -25.69 0.65
CA VAL A 248 23.86 -26.95 -0.10
C VAL A 248 22.95 -27.96 0.59
N VAL A 249 21.78 -28.16 -0.01
CA VAL A 249 20.78 -29.15 0.41
C VAL A 249 20.15 -29.80 -0.84
N THR A 250 19.75 -31.06 -0.71
CA THR A 250 19.14 -31.82 -1.80
C THR A 250 17.69 -32.12 -1.48
N PHE A 251 16.80 -31.81 -2.41
CA PHE A 251 15.39 -32.17 -2.29
C PHE A 251 15.23 -33.69 -2.49
N VAL A 252 14.72 -34.34 -1.47
CA VAL A 252 14.45 -35.79 -1.48
C VAL A 252 12.98 -36.03 -1.66
N GLY A 253 12.57 -36.25 -2.88
CA GLY A 253 11.17 -36.47 -3.22
C GLY A 253 10.91 -36.26 -4.71
N THR A 254 9.69 -36.53 -5.12
CA THR A 254 9.23 -36.31 -6.51
C THR A 254 8.09 -35.34 -6.50
N LEU A 255 8.26 -34.24 -7.25
CA LEU A 255 7.15 -33.30 -7.47
C LEU A 255 6.15 -33.89 -8.46
N ARG A 256 4.88 -33.77 -8.16
CA ARG A 256 3.82 -34.02 -9.13
C ARG A 256 3.92 -33.04 -10.31
N PRO A 257 3.35 -33.35 -11.48
CA PRO A 257 3.42 -32.44 -12.63
C PRO A 257 2.91 -31.02 -12.37
N ASP A 258 1.82 -30.88 -11.59
CA ASP A 258 1.25 -29.62 -11.16
C ASP A 258 2.20 -28.82 -10.23
N GLN A 259 2.83 -29.51 -9.28
CA GLN A 259 3.84 -28.94 -8.37
C GLN A 259 5.10 -28.52 -9.14
N GLN A 260 5.52 -29.33 -10.13
CA GLN A 260 6.68 -29.02 -10.96
C GLN A 260 6.43 -27.77 -11.81
N ALA A 261 5.24 -27.64 -12.41
CA ALA A 261 4.83 -26.47 -13.16
C ALA A 261 4.82 -25.21 -12.25
N ALA A 262 4.27 -25.34 -11.04
CA ALA A 262 4.26 -24.27 -10.03
C ALA A 262 5.69 -23.86 -9.65
N ALA A 263 6.54 -24.79 -9.27
CA ALA A 263 7.94 -24.51 -8.91
C ALA A 263 8.69 -23.82 -10.05
N LYS A 264 8.54 -24.30 -11.29
CA LYS A 264 9.16 -23.72 -12.48
C LYS A 264 8.69 -22.29 -12.73
N ALA A 265 7.39 -22.00 -12.56
CA ALA A 265 6.83 -20.65 -12.72
C ALA A 265 7.37 -19.69 -11.63
N MET A 266 7.43 -20.14 -10.38
CA MET A 266 7.94 -19.34 -9.27
C MET A 266 9.45 -19.09 -9.37
N LEU A 267 10.25 -20.05 -9.78
CA LEU A 267 11.72 -19.94 -9.89
C LEU A 267 12.16 -18.95 -10.98
N LYS A 268 11.32 -18.65 -11.96
CA LYS A 268 11.59 -17.63 -12.98
C LYS A 268 11.57 -16.19 -12.44
N ASN A 269 11.02 -15.99 -11.25
CA ASN A 269 10.83 -14.68 -10.64
C ASN A 269 11.51 -14.65 -9.27
N ASP A 270 12.05 -13.50 -8.89
CA ASP A 270 12.64 -13.31 -7.57
C ASP A 270 11.55 -13.18 -6.49
N THR A 271 10.42 -12.58 -6.83
CA THR A 271 9.31 -12.34 -5.90
C THR A 271 7.98 -12.77 -6.52
N GLY A 272 7.09 -13.29 -5.69
CA GLY A 272 5.74 -13.64 -6.14
C GLY A 272 4.97 -14.51 -5.16
N VAL A 273 3.68 -14.67 -5.46
CA VAL A 273 2.74 -15.49 -4.70
C VAL A 273 2.36 -16.74 -5.48
N LEU A 274 2.47 -17.89 -4.84
CA LEU A 274 1.87 -19.14 -5.30
C LEU A 274 0.50 -19.30 -4.66
N CYS A 275 -0.54 -19.26 -5.48
CA CYS A 275 -1.90 -19.56 -5.07
C CYS A 275 -2.21 -21.03 -5.37
N ALA A 276 -2.42 -21.84 -4.33
CA ALA A 276 -2.67 -23.26 -4.47
C ALA A 276 -3.59 -23.77 -3.35
N PRO A 277 -4.56 -24.64 -3.64
CA PRO A 277 -5.53 -25.12 -2.65
C PRO A 277 -4.86 -25.83 -1.46
N THR A 278 -5.64 -26.03 -0.41
CA THR A 278 -5.24 -26.89 0.70
C THR A 278 -4.99 -28.29 0.15
N ALA A 279 -3.99 -29.02 0.63
CA ALA A 279 -3.56 -30.32 0.10
C ALA A 279 -2.79 -30.32 -1.23
N PHE A 280 -2.61 -29.21 -1.92
CA PHE A 280 -1.71 -29.11 -3.08
C PHE A 280 -0.28 -29.58 -2.75
N GLY A 281 0.17 -29.45 -1.50
CA GLY A 281 1.54 -29.73 -1.09
C GLY A 281 2.45 -28.50 -1.22
N LYS A 282 1.95 -27.30 -0.87
CA LYS A 282 2.72 -26.04 -0.88
C LYS A 282 4.09 -26.17 -0.18
N THR A 283 4.14 -26.88 0.95
CA THR A 283 5.39 -27.12 1.68
C THR A 283 6.40 -27.97 0.88
N VAL A 284 5.91 -28.98 0.14
CA VAL A 284 6.76 -29.83 -0.72
C VAL A 284 7.35 -29.01 -1.86
N THR A 285 6.51 -28.21 -2.53
CA THR A 285 6.95 -27.30 -3.58
C THR A 285 7.96 -26.28 -3.07
N ALA A 286 7.72 -25.71 -1.88
CA ALA A 286 8.64 -24.76 -1.24
C ALA A 286 9.98 -25.40 -0.87
N ALA A 287 10.00 -26.65 -0.36
CA ALA A 287 11.24 -27.38 -0.07
C ALA A 287 12.07 -27.61 -1.34
N ALA A 288 11.43 -28.00 -2.44
CA ALA A 288 12.10 -28.11 -3.73
C ALA A 288 12.68 -26.77 -4.21
N MET A 289 11.97 -25.66 -3.97
CA MET A 289 12.46 -24.32 -4.31
C MET A 289 13.62 -23.89 -3.41
N ILE A 290 13.63 -24.23 -2.12
CA ILE A 290 14.78 -23.98 -1.21
C ILE A 290 16.03 -24.65 -1.77
N ALA A 291 15.94 -25.94 -2.11
CA ALA A 291 17.06 -26.67 -2.71
C ALA A 291 17.51 -26.06 -4.05
N SER A 292 16.56 -25.64 -4.89
CA SER A 292 16.86 -25.04 -6.20
C SER A 292 17.47 -23.64 -6.11
N ARG A 293 17.08 -22.82 -5.12
CA ARG A 293 17.67 -21.48 -4.87
C ARG A 293 19.06 -21.59 -4.26
N GLY A 294 19.33 -22.62 -3.44
CA GLY A 294 20.62 -22.88 -2.85
C GLY A 294 21.14 -21.77 -1.93
N VAL A 295 20.24 -21.06 -1.26
CA VAL A 295 20.57 -19.98 -0.33
C VAL A 295 19.83 -20.12 0.98
N ASN A 296 20.40 -19.55 2.05
CA ASN A 296 19.80 -19.60 3.37
C ASN A 296 18.38 -19.00 3.37
N THR A 297 17.48 -19.67 4.08
CA THR A 297 16.04 -19.43 3.95
C THR A 297 15.38 -19.22 5.30
N LEU A 298 14.53 -18.19 5.39
CA LEU A 298 13.63 -17.93 6.51
C LEU A 298 12.18 -18.24 6.11
N VAL A 299 11.55 -19.16 6.83
CA VAL A 299 10.13 -19.50 6.67
C VAL A 299 9.32 -18.80 7.76
N LEU A 300 8.38 -17.96 7.36
CA LEU A 300 7.52 -17.22 8.26
C LEU A 300 6.16 -17.90 8.38
N VAL A 301 5.76 -18.21 9.60
CA VAL A 301 4.47 -18.84 9.93
C VAL A 301 3.72 -18.03 10.98
N HIS A 302 2.41 -18.21 11.08
CA HIS A 302 1.57 -17.44 12.00
C HIS A 302 1.23 -18.20 13.31
N ARG A 303 1.54 -19.51 13.40
CA ARG A 303 1.26 -20.36 14.58
C ARG A 303 2.40 -21.29 14.90
N ILE A 304 2.51 -21.65 16.18
CA ILE A 304 3.56 -22.53 16.67
C ILE A 304 3.42 -23.98 16.16
N GLU A 305 2.19 -24.42 15.90
CA GLU A 305 1.91 -25.74 15.34
C GLU A 305 2.48 -25.85 13.93
N LEU A 306 2.32 -24.81 13.11
CA LEU A 306 2.88 -24.76 11.76
C LEU A 306 4.40 -24.72 11.79
N LEU A 307 5.00 -24.04 12.77
CA LEU A 307 6.47 -24.04 12.93
C LEU A 307 6.99 -25.47 13.10
N ARG A 308 6.35 -26.29 13.96
CA ARG A 308 6.75 -27.69 14.18
C ARG A 308 6.58 -28.52 12.92
N GLN A 309 5.43 -28.41 12.25
CA GLN A 309 5.15 -29.12 11.00
C GLN A 309 6.14 -28.73 9.88
N TRP A 310 6.46 -27.46 9.73
CA TRP A 310 7.44 -26.99 8.75
C TRP A 310 8.83 -27.57 9.06
N LYS A 311 9.26 -27.52 10.32
CA LYS A 311 10.55 -28.07 10.75
C LYS A 311 10.69 -29.55 10.37
N GLU A 312 9.72 -30.37 10.79
CA GLU A 312 9.71 -31.82 10.52
C GLU A 312 9.71 -32.14 9.03
N ARG A 313 8.87 -31.41 8.26
CA ARG A 313 8.80 -31.61 6.82
C ARG A 313 10.07 -31.19 6.11
N LEU A 314 10.67 -30.05 6.47
CA LEU A 314 11.92 -29.60 5.87
C LEU A 314 13.07 -30.57 6.15
N GLN A 315 13.17 -31.08 7.38
CA GLN A 315 14.18 -32.10 7.72
C GLN A 315 14.02 -33.37 6.87
N SER A 316 12.80 -33.85 6.71
CA SER A 316 12.50 -35.01 5.87
C SER A 316 12.71 -34.75 4.38
N LEU A 317 12.17 -33.66 3.85
CA LEU A 317 12.18 -33.37 2.42
C LEU A 317 13.54 -32.92 1.87
N LEU A 318 14.42 -32.40 2.76
CA LEU A 318 15.78 -31.97 2.38
C LEU A 318 16.86 -32.93 2.90
N SER A 319 16.47 -34.00 3.59
CA SER A 319 17.38 -34.97 4.20
C SER A 319 18.49 -34.33 5.05
N VAL A 320 18.09 -33.38 5.91
CA VAL A 320 19.03 -32.61 6.74
C VAL A 320 18.83 -32.87 8.22
N GLY A 321 19.93 -32.77 8.98
CA GLY A 321 19.93 -32.94 10.42
C GLY A 321 19.24 -31.80 11.17
N PRO A 322 19.02 -31.96 12.49
CA PRO A 322 18.35 -30.98 13.34
C PRO A 322 19.13 -29.66 13.49
N ASP A 323 20.43 -29.67 13.20
CA ASP A 323 21.35 -28.53 13.22
C ASP A 323 21.21 -27.59 12.00
N VAL A 324 20.54 -28.04 10.96
CA VAL A 324 20.32 -27.25 9.76
C VAL A 324 19.02 -26.46 9.82
N VAL A 325 17.97 -26.98 10.50
CA VAL A 325 16.65 -26.35 10.59
C VAL A 325 16.41 -25.81 11.99
N GLY A 326 16.62 -24.52 12.14
CA GLY A 326 16.39 -23.78 13.39
C GLY A 326 14.95 -23.29 13.57
N THR A 327 14.65 -22.75 14.75
CA THR A 327 13.31 -22.28 15.08
C THR A 327 13.32 -21.02 15.94
N VAL A 328 12.37 -20.09 15.67
CA VAL A 328 12.13 -18.90 16.48
C VAL A 328 10.64 -18.81 16.79
N GLY A 329 10.27 -19.09 18.04
CA GLY A 329 8.86 -19.06 18.45
C GLY A 329 8.60 -19.75 19.79
N GLY A 330 7.45 -19.49 20.39
CA GLY A 330 7.06 -20.12 21.65
C GLY A 330 7.99 -19.83 22.84
N GLY A 331 8.55 -18.61 22.88
CA GLY A 331 9.50 -18.19 23.93
C GLY A 331 10.93 -18.75 23.75
N LYS A 332 11.20 -19.47 22.67
CA LYS A 332 12.53 -20.02 22.36
C LYS A 332 13.02 -19.48 21.02
N ALA A 333 14.30 -19.11 20.95
CA ALA A 333 14.98 -18.70 19.74
C ALA A 333 16.26 -19.52 19.59
N LYS A 334 16.29 -20.41 18.60
CA LYS A 334 17.43 -21.23 18.23
C LYS A 334 17.62 -21.20 16.70
N PRO A 335 17.92 -20.01 16.14
CA PRO A 335 18.18 -19.90 14.72
C PRO A 335 19.53 -20.55 14.39
N THR A 336 19.62 -21.14 13.21
CA THR A 336 20.85 -21.71 12.65
C THR A 336 21.53 -20.80 11.64
N GLY A 337 20.77 -19.85 11.09
CA GLY A 337 21.19 -19.00 9.99
C GLY A 337 21.17 -19.71 8.62
N ARG A 338 20.81 -21.00 8.58
CA ARG A 338 20.72 -21.82 7.36
C ARG A 338 19.30 -21.92 6.85
N ILE A 339 18.46 -22.72 7.52
CA ILE A 339 17.02 -22.74 7.29
C ILE A 339 16.36 -22.51 8.64
N ASP A 340 15.61 -21.43 8.77
CA ASP A 340 14.96 -21.13 10.03
C ASP A 340 13.46 -20.95 9.83
N VAL A 341 12.67 -21.52 10.73
CA VAL A 341 11.22 -21.35 10.76
C VAL A 341 10.87 -20.45 11.93
N ALA A 342 10.21 -19.34 11.65
CA ALA A 342 9.90 -18.33 12.66
C ALA A 342 8.40 -18.04 12.75
N VAL A 343 7.88 -17.98 13.97
CA VAL A 343 6.56 -17.41 14.23
C VAL A 343 6.67 -15.91 14.17
N MET A 344 5.93 -15.26 13.27
CA MET A 344 6.06 -13.82 13.00
C MET A 344 5.92 -12.94 14.23
N GLN A 345 4.98 -13.26 15.13
CA GLN A 345 4.78 -12.51 16.37
C GLN A 345 6.01 -12.58 17.31
N SER A 346 6.91 -13.55 17.10
CA SER A 346 8.15 -13.67 17.85
C SER A 346 9.30 -12.83 17.27
N LEU A 347 9.13 -12.32 16.06
CA LEU A 347 10.08 -11.44 15.38
C LEU A 347 9.78 -9.94 15.61
N VAL A 348 8.62 -9.61 16.16
CA VAL A 348 8.21 -8.24 16.45
C VAL A 348 8.22 -8.00 17.94
N GLY A 349 8.95 -6.99 18.39
CA GLY A 349 9.08 -6.61 19.79
C GLY A 349 7.75 -6.23 20.43
N ARG A 350 7.63 -6.47 21.74
CA ARG A 350 6.46 -6.16 22.57
C ARG A 350 6.87 -5.21 23.72
N GLY A 351 5.91 -4.53 24.32
CA GLY A 351 6.14 -3.61 25.42
C GLY A 351 6.96 -2.39 25.00
N GLN A 352 8.06 -2.10 25.70
CA GLN A 352 8.93 -0.94 25.39
C GLN A 352 9.59 -1.00 24.00
N ARG A 353 9.67 -2.18 23.38
CA ARG A 353 10.16 -2.41 22.00
C ARG A 353 9.03 -2.66 21.01
N GLN A 354 7.86 -2.16 21.27
CA GLN A 354 6.70 -2.39 20.41
C GLN A 354 6.97 -1.92 18.96
N GLY A 355 6.81 -2.82 18.00
CA GLY A 355 7.04 -2.56 16.59
C GLY A 355 8.49 -2.73 16.10
N GLU A 356 9.46 -2.93 16.98
CA GLU A 356 10.84 -3.24 16.58
C GLU A 356 10.92 -4.66 16.01
N VAL A 357 11.40 -4.78 14.78
CA VAL A 357 11.57 -6.08 14.11
C VAL A 357 12.96 -6.63 14.40
N SER A 358 13.07 -7.93 14.64
CA SER A 358 14.36 -8.61 14.87
C SER A 358 15.30 -8.43 13.68
N ALA A 359 16.58 -8.12 13.94
CA ALA A 359 17.62 -8.01 12.92
C ALA A 359 17.88 -9.34 12.18
N LEU A 360 17.50 -10.45 12.78
CA LEU A 360 17.60 -11.79 12.16
C LEU A 360 17.02 -11.82 10.74
N VAL A 361 15.93 -11.08 10.50
CA VAL A 361 15.21 -11.07 9.21
C VAL A 361 16.07 -10.55 8.05
N GLU A 362 17.12 -9.78 8.32
CA GLU A 362 18.00 -9.20 7.29
C GLU A 362 19.02 -10.18 6.70
N ASN A 363 19.24 -11.30 7.37
CA ASN A 363 20.38 -12.20 7.09
C ASN A 363 20.10 -13.25 6.03
N TYR A 364 18.87 -13.38 5.53
CA TYR A 364 18.49 -14.45 4.60
C TYR A 364 18.40 -13.96 3.17
N GLY A 365 18.78 -14.82 2.23
CA GLY A 365 18.61 -14.59 0.80
C GLY A 365 17.23 -14.97 0.28
N HIS A 366 16.52 -15.85 0.99
CA HIS A 366 15.19 -16.32 0.64
C HIS A 366 14.24 -16.22 1.84
N VAL A 367 13.08 -15.61 1.65
CA VAL A 367 12.00 -15.52 2.64
C VAL A 367 10.76 -16.20 2.07
N ILE A 368 10.22 -17.16 2.80
CA ILE A 368 8.97 -17.85 2.48
C ILE A 368 7.91 -17.45 3.50
N VAL A 369 6.74 -17.03 3.04
CA VAL A 369 5.63 -16.64 3.90
C VAL A 369 4.48 -17.62 3.72
N ASP A 370 4.24 -18.46 4.73
CA ASP A 370 3.16 -19.43 4.69
C ASP A 370 1.82 -18.80 5.10
N GLU A 371 0.77 -19.19 4.40
CA GLU A 371 -0.61 -18.70 4.57
C GLU A 371 -0.67 -17.17 4.70
N CYS A 372 -0.05 -16.47 3.74
CA CYS A 372 0.14 -15.02 3.77
C CYS A 372 -1.17 -14.20 3.86
N HIS A 373 -2.33 -14.83 3.66
CA HIS A 373 -3.65 -14.21 3.81
C HIS A 373 -4.15 -14.14 5.27
N HIS A 374 -3.60 -14.95 6.19
CA HIS A 374 -4.02 -14.99 7.59
C HIS A 374 -3.34 -13.96 8.49
N LEU A 375 -2.45 -13.15 7.97
CA LEU A 375 -1.55 -12.34 8.76
C LEU A 375 -2.15 -10.99 9.15
N SER A 376 -1.82 -10.53 10.35
CA SER A 376 -2.00 -9.12 10.71
C SER A 376 -1.20 -8.27 9.71
N ALA A 377 -1.87 -7.36 9.02
CA ALA A 377 -1.25 -6.49 8.01
C ALA A 377 -0.01 -5.77 8.56
N PHE A 378 -0.08 -5.29 9.81
CA PHE A 378 1.00 -4.54 10.45
C PHE A 378 2.28 -5.36 10.68
N SER A 379 2.18 -6.52 11.36
CA SER A 379 3.38 -7.34 11.65
C SER A 379 4.01 -7.92 10.39
N PHE A 380 3.19 -8.32 9.44
CA PHE A 380 3.62 -8.84 8.15
C PHE A 380 4.37 -7.77 7.34
N GLU A 381 3.78 -6.59 7.21
CA GLU A 381 4.39 -5.48 6.50
C GLU A 381 5.72 -5.05 7.15
N ALA A 382 5.75 -4.92 8.49
CA ALA A 382 6.95 -4.53 9.22
C ALA A 382 8.11 -5.52 9.01
N ILE A 383 7.84 -6.84 9.08
CA ILE A 383 8.85 -7.88 8.86
C ILE A 383 9.39 -7.84 7.43
N LEU A 384 8.50 -7.79 6.44
CA LEU A 384 8.93 -7.82 5.04
C LEU A 384 9.59 -6.53 4.59
N LYS A 385 9.22 -5.38 5.14
CA LYS A 385 9.93 -4.11 4.94
C LYS A 385 11.37 -4.14 5.47
N ARG A 386 11.67 -4.96 6.48
CA ARG A 386 13.02 -5.11 7.00
C ARG A 386 13.84 -6.16 6.24
N ALA A 387 13.18 -7.17 5.66
CA ALA A 387 13.85 -8.24 4.93
C ALA A 387 14.58 -7.71 3.69
N LYS A 388 15.88 -7.95 3.56
CA LYS A 388 16.68 -7.59 2.38
C LYS A 388 16.79 -8.73 1.37
N ALA A 389 16.14 -9.85 1.63
CA ALA A 389 16.20 -11.06 0.80
C ALA A 389 15.90 -10.78 -0.68
N LYS A 390 16.71 -11.34 -1.55
CA LYS A 390 16.48 -11.29 -3.01
C LYS A 390 15.21 -12.05 -3.37
N TYR A 391 14.99 -13.21 -2.77
CA TYR A 391 13.89 -14.10 -3.09
C TYR A 391 12.79 -14.02 -2.03
N VAL A 392 11.56 -13.78 -2.46
CA VAL A 392 10.38 -13.76 -1.58
C VAL A 392 9.25 -14.57 -2.20
N LEU A 393 8.79 -15.58 -1.46
CA LEU A 393 7.73 -16.49 -1.86
C LEU A 393 6.56 -16.39 -0.89
N GLY A 394 5.41 -15.89 -1.34
CA GLY A 394 4.15 -15.99 -0.63
C GLY A 394 3.42 -17.28 -0.99
N LEU A 395 2.93 -18.01 0.01
CA LEU A 395 2.10 -19.21 -0.17
C LEU A 395 0.69 -18.92 0.35
N THR A 396 -0.34 -19.22 -0.41
CA THR A 396 -1.74 -19.04 0.02
C THR A 396 -2.67 -20.03 -0.67
N ALA A 397 -3.74 -20.42 0.02
CA ALA A 397 -4.84 -21.16 -0.61
C ALA A 397 -5.79 -20.21 -1.32
N THR A 398 -6.02 -19.04 -0.76
CA THR A 398 -6.89 -18.00 -1.32
C THR A 398 -6.18 -16.66 -1.27
N PRO A 399 -6.07 -15.92 -2.37
CA PRO A 399 -5.43 -14.62 -2.38
C PRO A 399 -6.31 -13.51 -1.78
N VAL A 400 -7.52 -13.83 -1.34
CA VAL A 400 -8.49 -12.89 -0.80
C VAL A 400 -8.46 -12.91 0.73
N ARG A 401 -8.35 -11.74 1.34
CA ARG A 401 -8.44 -11.55 2.80
C ARG A 401 -9.85 -11.15 3.21
N ARG A 402 -10.30 -11.62 4.39
CA ARG A 402 -11.61 -11.27 4.95
C ARG A 402 -11.77 -9.78 5.26
N ASP A 403 -10.66 -9.09 5.58
CA ASP A 403 -10.62 -7.65 5.85
C ASP A 403 -10.50 -6.81 4.57
N GLY A 404 -10.28 -7.43 3.40
CA GLY A 404 -10.12 -6.75 2.12
C GLY A 404 -8.72 -6.13 1.90
N GLN A 405 -7.78 -6.33 2.82
CA GLN A 405 -6.43 -5.77 2.74
C GLN A 405 -5.44 -6.67 1.95
N GLN A 406 -5.94 -7.53 1.06
CA GLN A 406 -5.11 -8.37 0.20
C GLN A 406 -4.08 -7.63 -0.65
N PRO A 407 -4.25 -6.35 -1.07
CA PRO A 407 -3.21 -5.68 -1.83
C PRO A 407 -1.86 -5.62 -1.12
N ILE A 408 -1.83 -5.58 0.23
CA ILE A 408 -0.59 -5.59 1.02
C ILE A 408 0.22 -6.86 0.75
N ILE A 409 -0.42 -8.02 0.57
CA ILE A 409 0.26 -9.28 0.27
C ILE A 409 1.04 -9.14 -1.05
N PHE A 410 0.38 -8.63 -2.09
CA PHE A 410 0.99 -8.47 -3.40
C PHE A 410 2.05 -7.38 -3.42
N MET A 411 1.85 -6.31 -2.65
CA MET A 411 2.86 -5.27 -2.48
C MET A 411 4.12 -5.78 -1.78
N GLN A 412 3.99 -6.71 -0.85
CA GLN A 412 5.15 -7.23 -0.10
C GLN A 412 5.78 -8.48 -0.72
N CYS A 413 4.99 -9.42 -1.21
CA CYS A 413 5.49 -10.69 -1.77
C CYS A 413 5.64 -10.67 -3.29
N GLY A 414 5.08 -9.67 -3.98
CA GLY A 414 4.96 -9.66 -5.44
C GLY A 414 3.61 -10.19 -5.93
N PRO A 415 3.35 -10.09 -7.24
CA PRO A 415 2.09 -10.54 -7.83
C PRO A 415 1.94 -12.06 -7.79
N VAL A 416 0.73 -12.56 -8.04
CA VAL A 416 0.48 -13.99 -8.23
C VAL A 416 1.20 -14.45 -9.51
N ARG A 417 2.19 -15.32 -9.37
CA ARG A 417 2.98 -15.86 -10.49
C ARG A 417 2.46 -17.20 -10.97
N HIS A 418 1.74 -17.92 -10.11
CA HIS A 418 1.11 -19.19 -10.47
C HIS A 418 -0.14 -19.43 -9.61
N THR A 419 -1.20 -19.91 -10.26
CA THR A 419 -2.41 -20.40 -9.60
C THR A 419 -2.57 -21.86 -9.99
N ALA A 420 -2.52 -22.75 -9.01
CA ALA A 420 -2.82 -24.16 -9.19
C ALA A 420 -4.33 -24.39 -9.07
N ALA A 421 -4.85 -25.29 -9.93
CA ALA A 421 -6.26 -25.70 -9.94
C ALA A 421 -6.59 -26.63 -8.75
#